data_ec3f47e5e92e1711c768bed3ce613edc
#
_entry.id   ec3f47e5e92e1711c768bed3ce613edc
#
_cell.length_a   1.000
_cell.length_b   1.000
_cell.length_c   1.000
_cell.angle_alpha   90.00
_cell.angle_beta   90.00
_cell.angle_gamma   90.00
#
_symmetry.space_group_name_H-M   'P 1'
#
loop_
_entity.id
_entity.type
_entity.pdbx_description
1 polymer ?
#
loop_
_entity_poly.entity_id
_entity_poly.type
_entity_poly.pdbx_seq_one_letter_code
_entity_poly.pdbx_strand_id
1 'polypeptide(L)'
;MQRFQLFLAGAFIATGSLFAQSGDAEWQAGFVKMKTLIQTDLNQASEQADQLLKGKNKKNPELVIAVAHAFLDAGKLPEAEEYLTLAKKIDRKSADVSVLEGDIAFARKDAGTACQMYEQAIYFNPKSEQAYLKLADIYKGANPQQAIEKLEQLKAVDPSSVQADKKLAEVYYMNNRFDKAAEAYARFIDTPEATENDLVKYAFALFLNHKFDKSLEIANKGLQRNARHAAFNRLAMYNYTDMKRYDEAKKAADAFFGASDNADYSYLDYMYYGHLLNAIKMYDEAIIQYQKAIELDATKTDLWREISNVYEQKNDYTKAIDAYQKYYKSLSADKQTSDLQFQIGKLYYGKGTQGDTLTVSLDERKAALASADSVFAVIAQTAPDSYLGNFWRARANSALDPETTQGLAKPYYEEVATLLESKNDSHYNSALIECYSYLGYYYLVANKLPESKDYWNKILAIDPANATAKRALDGIK
;
A
#
# COMPACT_ATOMS: atom_id res chain seq x y z
N MET A 1 -21.62 -8.07 10.34
CA MET A 1 -21.81 -7.80 11.77
C MET A 1 -20.84 -8.68 12.55
N GLN A 2 -19.61 -8.24 12.75
CA GLN A 2 -18.64 -8.90 13.62
C GLN A 2 -18.11 -7.87 14.61
N ARG A 3 -18.08 -8.27 15.85
CA ARG A 3 -17.87 -7.49 17.05
C ARG A 3 -16.47 -6.88 17.08
N PHE A 4 -16.38 -5.56 17.09
CA PHE A 4 -15.21 -4.85 17.57
C PHE A 4 -15.11 -5.04 19.08
N GLN A 5 -14.23 -5.90 19.53
CA GLN A 5 -13.77 -5.89 20.92
C GLN A 5 -12.74 -4.76 21.05
N LEU A 6 -13.14 -3.69 21.74
CA LEU A 6 -12.24 -2.66 22.23
C LEU A 6 -11.29 -3.29 23.26
N PHE A 7 -10.06 -3.50 22.88
CA PHE A 7 -8.96 -3.64 23.83
C PHE A 7 -8.65 -2.26 24.39
N LEU A 8 -9.14 -1.98 25.58
CA LEU A 8 -8.63 -0.92 26.46
C LEU A 8 -7.26 -1.36 27.00
N ALA A 9 -6.21 -1.22 26.19
CA ALA A 9 -4.85 -1.23 26.68
C ALA A 9 -4.60 0.16 27.28
N GLY A 10 -4.59 0.25 28.62
CA GLY A 10 -4.29 1.46 29.34
C GLY A 10 -2.91 1.98 28.94
N ALA A 11 -2.88 3.16 28.33
CA ALA A 11 -1.66 3.91 28.17
C ALA A 11 -1.21 4.35 29.55
N PHE A 12 -0.20 3.67 30.09
CA PHE A 12 0.61 4.18 31.22
C PHE A 12 1.37 5.40 30.69
N ILE A 13 0.73 6.56 30.67
CA ILE A 13 1.45 7.82 30.50
C ILE A 13 2.21 8.03 31.82
N ALA A 14 3.52 7.92 31.72
CA ALA A 14 4.40 8.26 32.83
C ALA A 14 4.19 9.73 33.17
N THR A 15 3.41 10.00 34.22
CA THR A 15 3.26 11.31 34.85
C THR A 15 4.53 11.72 35.64
N GLY A 16 5.67 11.16 35.27
CA GLY A 16 6.95 11.38 35.93
C GLY A 16 7.63 12.72 35.70
N SER A 17 7.18 13.51 34.72
CA SER A 17 7.91 14.72 34.31
C SER A 17 7.36 16.06 34.82
N LEU A 18 6.20 16.09 35.48
CA LEU A 18 5.61 17.33 35.98
C LEU A 18 6.15 17.78 37.38
N PHE A 19 6.92 16.93 38.07
CA PHE A 19 7.35 17.20 39.46
C PHE A 19 8.84 17.50 39.61
N ALA A 20 9.56 17.81 38.56
CA ALA A 20 11.02 17.94 38.66
C ALA A 20 11.54 19.32 39.11
N GLN A 21 10.70 20.31 39.43
CA GLN A 21 11.15 21.67 39.70
C GLN A 21 10.59 22.40 40.94
N SER A 22 9.87 21.76 41.85
CA SER A 22 9.55 22.45 43.12
C SER A 22 9.87 21.58 44.31
N GLY A 23 10.74 22.11 45.17
CA GLY A 23 11.30 21.41 46.31
C GLY A 23 10.30 21.18 47.42
N ASP A 24 9.63 20.05 47.44
CA ASP A 24 8.99 19.52 48.66
C ASP A 24 9.00 17.98 48.65
N ALA A 25 10.15 17.39 49.00
CA ALA A 25 10.31 15.95 49.23
C ALA A 25 9.33 15.40 50.27
N GLU A 26 8.75 16.29 51.10
CA GLU A 26 7.89 15.93 52.22
C GLU A 26 6.52 15.35 51.83
N TRP A 27 5.88 15.83 50.77
CA TRP A 27 4.59 15.29 50.32
C TRP A 27 4.70 14.12 49.33
N GLN A 28 5.86 13.98 48.64
CA GLN A 28 6.06 12.95 47.62
C GLN A 28 5.92 11.53 48.20
N ALA A 29 6.55 11.25 49.34
CA ALA A 29 6.45 9.93 49.98
C ALA A 29 5.00 9.60 50.39
N GLY A 30 4.28 10.60 50.92
CA GLY A 30 2.85 10.44 51.25
C GLY A 30 1.98 10.24 50.03
N PHE A 31 2.27 10.92 48.93
CA PHE A 31 1.55 10.76 47.67
C PHE A 31 1.76 9.36 47.04
N VAL A 32 2.99 8.85 47.04
CA VAL A 32 3.30 7.48 46.59
C VAL A 32 2.55 6.45 47.43
N LYS A 33 2.55 6.63 48.78
CA LYS A 33 1.78 5.76 49.69
C LYS A 33 0.29 5.80 49.39
N MET A 34 -0.30 6.97 49.15
CA MET A 34 -1.69 7.15 48.76
C MET A 34 -1.99 6.39 47.48
N LYS A 35 -1.18 6.53 46.42
CA LYS A 35 -1.35 5.81 45.13
C LYS A 35 -1.35 4.30 45.34
N THR A 36 -0.52 3.76 46.21
CA THR A 36 -0.50 2.32 46.52
C THR A 36 -1.80 1.91 47.23
N LEU A 37 -2.27 2.72 48.19
CA LEU A 37 -3.49 2.48 48.94
C LEU A 37 -4.75 2.53 48.08
N ILE A 38 -4.80 3.32 47.02
CA ILE A 38 -5.95 3.38 46.08
C ILE A 38 -6.26 2.00 45.53
N GLN A 39 -5.25 1.15 45.35
CA GLN A 39 -5.42 -0.20 44.80
C GLN A 39 -5.79 -1.25 45.84
N THR A 40 -5.54 -1.00 47.15
CA THR A 40 -5.66 -1.98 48.23
C THR A 40 -6.71 -1.63 49.26
N ASP A 41 -6.80 -0.35 49.63
CA ASP A 41 -7.72 0.15 50.66
C ASP A 41 -8.12 1.61 50.35
N LEU A 42 -9.27 1.78 49.75
CA LEU A 42 -9.76 3.08 49.30
C LEU A 42 -10.00 4.06 50.47
N ASN A 43 -10.46 3.57 51.62
CA ASN A 43 -10.71 4.41 52.75
C ASN A 43 -9.40 4.98 53.32
N GLN A 44 -8.39 4.12 53.49
CA GLN A 44 -7.07 4.56 53.90
C GLN A 44 -6.40 5.47 52.86
N ALA A 45 -6.66 5.26 51.55
CA ALA A 45 -6.17 6.15 50.52
C ALA A 45 -6.76 7.56 50.66
N SER A 46 -8.07 7.67 50.89
CA SER A 46 -8.75 8.96 51.10
C SER A 46 -8.25 9.64 52.37
N GLU A 47 -8.11 8.91 53.50
CA GLU A 47 -7.51 9.45 54.72
C GLU A 47 -6.07 9.97 54.48
N GLN A 48 -5.26 9.24 53.72
CA GLN A 48 -3.90 9.64 53.37
C GLN A 48 -3.89 10.90 52.47
N ALA A 49 -4.83 11.01 51.51
CA ALA A 49 -5.00 12.18 50.67
C ALA A 49 -5.38 13.41 51.54
N ASP A 50 -6.33 13.24 52.47
CA ASP A 50 -6.73 14.32 53.38
C ASP A 50 -5.57 14.77 54.28
N GLN A 51 -4.72 13.84 54.75
CA GLN A 51 -3.52 14.18 55.50
C GLN A 51 -2.52 14.99 54.66
N LEU A 52 -2.32 14.62 53.40
CA LEU A 52 -1.47 15.36 52.47
C LEU A 52 -1.94 16.79 52.25
N LEU A 53 -3.25 17.01 52.25
CA LEU A 53 -3.88 18.29 51.97
C LEU A 53 -4.15 19.11 53.24
N LYS A 54 -3.44 18.85 54.37
CA LYS A 54 -3.48 19.63 55.58
C LYS A 54 -2.39 20.71 55.63
N GLY A 55 -2.53 21.67 56.56
CA GLY A 55 -1.53 22.70 56.84
C GLY A 55 -1.25 23.58 55.62
N LYS A 56 0.03 23.70 55.26
CA LYS A 56 0.51 24.50 54.13
C LYS A 56 -0.02 24.01 52.76
N ASN A 57 -0.31 22.73 52.66
CA ASN A 57 -0.76 22.09 51.44
C ASN A 57 -2.27 22.26 51.13
N LYS A 58 -3.04 22.78 52.11
CA LYS A 58 -4.50 22.96 51.98
C LYS A 58 -4.93 23.80 50.79
N LYS A 59 -4.07 24.71 50.34
CA LYS A 59 -4.30 25.60 49.20
C LYS A 59 -3.30 25.38 48.06
N ASN A 60 -2.63 24.24 48.04
CA ASN A 60 -1.74 23.89 46.93
C ASN A 60 -2.57 23.29 45.78
N PRO A 61 -2.85 24.04 44.68
CA PRO A 61 -3.71 23.57 43.59
C PRO A 61 -3.09 22.38 42.86
N GLU A 62 -1.77 22.38 42.66
CA GLU A 62 -1.05 21.31 41.95
C GLU A 62 -1.21 19.96 42.67
N LEU A 63 -1.04 19.95 43.99
CA LEU A 63 -1.17 18.74 44.81
C LEU A 63 -2.62 18.23 44.81
N VAL A 64 -3.62 19.12 44.90
CA VAL A 64 -5.04 18.73 44.87
C VAL A 64 -5.40 18.12 43.52
N ILE A 65 -4.93 18.71 42.43
CA ILE A 65 -5.12 18.19 41.06
C ILE A 65 -4.42 16.85 40.93
N ALA A 66 -3.19 16.71 41.41
CA ALA A 66 -2.45 15.44 41.34
C ALA A 66 -3.17 14.31 42.12
N VAL A 67 -3.73 14.63 43.29
CA VAL A 67 -4.55 13.69 44.08
C VAL A 67 -5.80 13.28 43.28
N ALA A 68 -6.51 14.23 42.71
CA ALA A 68 -7.70 13.95 41.90
C ALA A 68 -7.38 13.05 40.69
N HIS A 69 -6.29 13.33 39.97
CA HIS A 69 -5.84 12.48 38.86
C HIS A 69 -5.46 11.06 39.33
N ALA A 70 -4.82 10.91 40.50
CA ALA A 70 -4.48 9.58 40.99
C ALA A 70 -5.72 8.71 41.27
N PHE A 71 -6.81 9.29 41.76
CA PHE A 71 -8.07 8.60 41.94
C PHE A 71 -8.76 8.34 40.56
N LEU A 72 -8.72 9.31 39.66
CA LEU A 72 -9.28 9.19 38.33
C LEU A 72 -8.61 8.07 37.54
N ASP A 73 -7.28 8.02 37.55
CA ASP A 73 -6.48 6.99 36.84
C ASP A 73 -6.78 5.57 37.38
N ALA A 74 -7.14 5.48 38.67
CA ALA A 74 -7.58 4.24 39.29
C ALA A 74 -9.09 3.93 39.07
N GLY A 75 -9.80 4.75 38.28
CA GLY A 75 -11.24 4.59 38.01
C GLY A 75 -12.13 4.97 39.21
N LYS A 76 -11.62 5.66 40.21
CA LYS A 76 -12.34 6.10 41.42
C LYS A 76 -12.94 7.49 41.20
N LEU A 77 -14.00 7.51 40.35
CA LEU A 77 -14.65 8.77 39.91
C LEU A 77 -15.24 9.61 41.05
N PRO A 78 -15.94 9.06 42.07
CA PRO A 78 -16.49 9.84 43.15
C PRO A 78 -15.44 10.62 43.92
N GLU A 79 -14.31 9.95 44.24
CA GLU A 79 -13.18 10.55 44.97
C GLU A 79 -12.50 11.63 44.08
N ALA A 80 -12.28 11.35 42.80
CA ALA A 80 -11.72 12.34 41.85
C ALA A 80 -12.59 13.62 41.81
N GLU A 81 -13.91 13.51 41.85
CA GLU A 81 -14.86 14.63 41.83
C GLU A 81 -14.84 15.43 43.13
N GLU A 82 -14.64 14.76 44.26
CA GLU A 82 -14.47 15.46 45.56
C GLU A 82 -13.27 16.39 45.49
N TYR A 83 -12.11 15.88 45.04
CA TYR A 83 -10.88 16.69 44.93
C TYR A 83 -10.97 17.72 43.78
N LEU A 84 -11.69 17.47 42.68
CA LEU A 84 -12.02 18.50 41.70
C LEU A 84 -12.81 19.65 42.34
N THR A 85 -13.79 19.32 43.19
CA THR A 85 -14.57 20.32 43.90
C THR A 85 -13.68 21.17 44.81
N LEU A 86 -12.70 20.57 45.47
CA LEU A 86 -11.71 21.26 46.27
C LEU A 86 -10.79 22.15 45.39
N ALA A 87 -10.29 21.63 44.27
CA ALA A 87 -9.48 22.39 43.31
C ALA A 87 -10.20 23.64 42.80
N LYS A 88 -11.48 23.51 42.45
CA LYS A 88 -12.35 24.63 42.03
C LYS A 88 -12.55 25.70 43.10
N LYS A 89 -12.55 25.34 44.39
CA LYS A 89 -12.62 26.29 45.50
C LYS A 89 -11.31 27.07 45.68
N ILE A 90 -10.19 26.48 45.29
CA ILE A 90 -8.87 27.13 45.37
C ILE A 90 -8.67 28.08 44.19
N ASP A 91 -8.86 27.60 42.97
CA ASP A 91 -8.73 28.39 41.75
C ASP A 91 -9.70 27.91 40.65
N ARG A 92 -10.84 28.58 40.54
CA ARG A 92 -11.87 28.25 39.54
C ARG A 92 -11.47 28.60 38.11
N LYS A 93 -10.48 29.47 37.91
CA LYS A 93 -10.03 29.94 36.61
C LYS A 93 -8.70 29.28 36.19
N SER A 94 -8.26 28.28 36.90
CA SER A 94 -7.09 27.49 36.51
C SER A 94 -7.36 26.67 35.28
N ALA A 95 -6.44 26.71 34.32
CA ALA A 95 -6.47 25.84 33.14
C ALA A 95 -6.40 24.36 33.56
N ASP A 96 -5.54 24.02 34.53
CA ASP A 96 -5.33 22.65 34.97
C ASP A 96 -6.58 22.08 35.66
N VAL A 97 -7.34 22.92 36.41
CA VAL A 97 -8.64 22.53 36.98
C VAL A 97 -9.64 22.24 35.88
N SER A 98 -9.64 23.04 34.80
CA SER A 98 -10.52 22.81 33.65
C SER A 98 -10.11 21.55 32.89
N VAL A 99 -8.79 21.25 32.77
CA VAL A 99 -8.31 19.98 32.19
C VAL A 99 -8.78 18.80 33.03
N LEU A 100 -8.62 18.84 34.34
CA LEU A 100 -9.09 17.77 35.25
C LEU A 100 -10.60 17.55 35.12
N GLU A 101 -11.40 18.63 35.05
CA GLU A 101 -12.84 18.52 34.84
C GLU A 101 -13.18 17.85 33.50
N GLY A 102 -12.47 18.23 32.44
CA GLY A 102 -12.57 17.59 31.16
C GLY A 102 -12.21 16.09 31.19
N ASP A 103 -11.16 15.72 31.93
CA ASP A 103 -10.75 14.34 32.09
C ASP A 103 -11.80 13.49 32.82
N ILE A 104 -12.40 14.03 33.85
CA ILE A 104 -13.49 13.41 34.61
C ILE A 104 -14.73 13.25 33.70
N ALA A 105 -15.11 14.28 32.91
CA ALA A 105 -16.19 14.20 31.97
C ALA A 105 -15.93 13.12 30.88
N PHE A 106 -14.69 13.05 30.40
CA PHE A 106 -14.31 12.04 29.40
C PHE A 106 -14.37 10.62 30.00
N ALA A 107 -13.94 10.42 31.23
CA ALA A 107 -14.06 9.15 31.94
C ALA A 107 -15.53 8.71 32.14
N ARG A 108 -16.44 9.67 32.26
CA ARG A 108 -17.90 9.47 32.26
C ARG A 108 -18.49 9.18 30.87
N LYS A 109 -17.65 9.16 29.82
CA LYS A 109 -18.06 9.03 28.42
C LYS A 109 -18.85 10.25 27.89
N ASP A 110 -18.72 11.38 28.53
CA ASP A 110 -19.28 12.66 28.09
C ASP A 110 -18.20 13.48 27.36
N ALA A 111 -17.96 13.11 26.10
CA ALA A 111 -16.99 13.78 25.25
C ALA A 111 -17.38 15.24 24.95
N GLY A 112 -18.67 15.57 24.96
CA GLY A 112 -19.15 16.94 24.74
C GLY A 112 -18.70 17.88 25.84
N THR A 113 -18.99 17.54 27.10
CA THR A 113 -18.52 18.31 28.26
C THR A 113 -17.00 18.32 28.34
N ALA A 114 -16.32 17.18 28.04
CA ALA A 114 -14.87 17.13 28.05
C ALA A 114 -14.27 18.16 27.07
N CYS A 115 -14.76 18.22 25.83
CA CYS A 115 -14.32 19.22 24.85
C CYS A 115 -14.54 20.67 25.36
N GLN A 116 -15.69 20.95 25.94
CA GLN A 116 -15.98 22.29 26.50
C GLN A 116 -14.99 22.67 27.59
N MET A 117 -14.63 21.74 28.46
CA MET A 117 -13.69 22.00 29.56
C MET A 117 -12.25 22.17 29.06
N TYR A 118 -11.83 21.41 28.04
CA TYR A 118 -10.51 21.61 27.44
C TYR A 118 -10.44 22.95 26.66
N GLU A 119 -11.50 23.35 25.96
CA GLU A 119 -11.58 24.70 25.36
C GLU A 119 -11.52 25.81 26.42
N GLN A 120 -12.18 25.60 27.57
CA GLN A 120 -12.09 26.53 28.71
C GLN A 120 -10.67 26.60 29.26
N ALA A 121 -9.96 25.46 29.33
CA ALA A 121 -8.55 25.42 29.75
C ALA A 121 -7.68 26.25 28.79
N ILE A 122 -7.86 26.13 27.50
CA ILE A 122 -7.15 26.94 26.47
C ILE A 122 -7.50 28.43 26.62
N TYR A 123 -8.74 28.75 26.92
CA TYR A 123 -9.16 30.13 27.15
C TYR A 123 -8.45 30.75 28.40
N PHE A 124 -8.29 29.99 29.49
CA PHE A 124 -7.60 30.46 30.68
C PHE A 124 -6.07 30.48 30.49
N ASN A 125 -5.52 29.50 29.79
CA ASN A 125 -4.11 29.45 29.46
C ASN A 125 -3.92 29.02 27.99
N PRO A 126 -3.71 29.95 27.06
CA PRO A 126 -3.47 29.63 25.63
C PRO A 126 -2.24 28.73 25.37
N LYS A 127 -1.38 28.50 26.36
CA LYS A 127 -0.25 27.58 26.29
C LYS A 127 -0.48 26.24 26.99
N SER A 128 -1.72 25.92 27.36
CA SER A 128 -2.07 24.63 27.98
C SER A 128 -1.88 23.47 27.00
N GLU A 129 -0.65 22.97 26.83
CA GLU A 129 -0.33 21.86 25.93
C GLU A 129 -1.26 20.68 26.13
N GLN A 130 -1.51 20.28 27.39
CA GLN A 130 -2.39 19.14 27.71
C GLN A 130 -3.81 19.30 27.13
N ALA A 131 -4.39 20.50 27.22
CA ALA A 131 -5.74 20.73 26.72
C ALA A 131 -5.83 20.53 25.21
N TYR A 132 -4.86 21.03 24.44
CA TYR A 132 -4.80 20.81 23.00
C TYR A 132 -4.62 19.34 22.64
N LEU A 133 -3.71 18.65 23.32
CA LEU A 133 -3.44 17.23 23.07
C LEU A 133 -4.67 16.37 23.34
N LYS A 134 -5.40 16.64 24.44
CA LYS A 134 -6.63 15.92 24.79
C LYS A 134 -7.77 16.19 23.81
N LEU A 135 -7.94 17.43 23.36
CA LEU A 135 -8.88 17.76 22.27
C LEU A 135 -8.54 17.01 20.99
N ALA A 136 -7.26 16.97 20.63
CA ALA A 136 -6.81 16.23 19.45
C ALA A 136 -7.09 14.72 19.58
N ASP A 137 -6.93 14.15 20.78
CA ASP A 137 -7.25 12.74 21.04
C ASP A 137 -8.73 12.42 20.88
N ILE A 138 -9.63 13.33 21.28
CA ILE A 138 -11.07 13.15 21.05
C ILE A 138 -11.39 13.26 19.57
N TYR A 139 -10.83 14.25 18.88
CA TYR A 139 -11.18 14.54 17.49
C TYR A 139 -10.51 13.61 16.48
N LYS A 140 -9.35 13.01 16.77
CA LYS A 140 -8.54 12.27 15.79
C LYS A 140 -9.27 11.16 15.02
N GLY A 141 -10.27 10.54 15.64
CA GLY A 141 -11.07 9.48 15.03
C GLY A 141 -12.34 9.98 14.35
N ALA A 142 -13.01 10.99 14.94
CA ALA A 142 -14.31 11.47 14.47
C ALA A 142 -14.17 12.67 13.51
N ASN A 143 -13.23 13.56 13.75
CA ASN A 143 -12.95 14.73 12.94
C ASN A 143 -11.47 15.07 12.92
N PRO A 144 -10.68 14.33 12.12
CA PRO A 144 -9.23 14.51 12.06
C PRO A 144 -8.78 15.93 11.72
N GLN A 145 -9.57 16.65 10.95
CA GLN A 145 -9.25 18.02 10.56
C GLN A 145 -9.28 18.95 11.78
N GLN A 146 -10.26 18.81 12.67
CA GLN A 146 -10.29 19.57 13.94
C GLN A 146 -9.11 19.19 14.86
N ALA A 147 -8.73 17.91 14.90
CA ALA A 147 -7.54 17.51 15.66
C ALA A 147 -6.28 18.23 15.14
N ILE A 148 -6.09 18.27 13.83
CA ILE A 148 -4.96 18.99 13.20
C ILE A 148 -5.01 20.48 13.54
N GLU A 149 -6.16 21.13 13.40
CA GLU A 149 -6.32 22.56 13.69
C GLU A 149 -5.95 22.91 15.14
N LYS A 150 -6.35 22.07 16.11
CA LYS A 150 -5.99 22.26 17.51
C LYS A 150 -4.48 22.10 17.75
N LEU A 151 -3.87 21.12 17.13
CA LEU A 151 -2.42 20.89 17.23
C LEU A 151 -1.61 22.01 16.55
N GLU A 152 -2.08 22.52 15.42
CA GLU A 152 -1.46 23.67 14.76
C GLU A 152 -1.62 24.96 15.58
N GLN A 153 -2.75 25.16 16.26
CA GLN A 153 -2.92 26.24 17.23
C GLN A 153 -1.89 26.12 18.37
N LEU A 154 -1.68 24.90 18.90
CA LEU A 154 -0.62 24.67 19.89
C LEU A 154 0.76 25.04 19.34
N LYS A 155 1.09 24.59 18.12
CA LYS A 155 2.37 24.92 17.46
C LYS A 155 2.54 26.42 17.20
N ALA A 156 1.45 27.17 17.04
CA ALA A 156 1.50 28.62 16.88
C ALA A 156 1.87 29.34 18.19
N VAL A 157 1.45 28.82 19.35
CA VAL A 157 1.74 29.40 20.69
C VAL A 157 2.98 28.79 21.34
N ASP A 158 3.31 27.55 20.99
CA ASP A 158 4.55 26.85 21.37
C ASP A 158 5.15 26.08 20.17
N PRO A 159 5.96 26.76 19.36
CA PRO A 159 6.63 26.13 18.22
C PRO A 159 7.58 24.99 18.60
N SER A 160 8.01 24.91 19.86
CA SER A 160 8.95 23.89 20.35
C SER A 160 8.27 22.62 20.86
N SER A 161 6.93 22.58 20.97
CA SER A 161 6.22 21.41 21.47
C SER A 161 6.48 20.17 20.61
N VAL A 162 7.27 19.24 21.13
CA VAL A 162 7.52 17.92 20.55
C VAL A 162 6.24 17.06 20.59
N GLN A 163 5.44 17.21 21.63
CA GLN A 163 4.20 16.45 21.78
C GLN A 163 3.16 16.81 20.69
N ALA A 164 3.11 18.10 20.30
CA ALA A 164 2.29 18.52 19.17
C ALA A 164 2.75 17.88 17.85
N ASP A 165 4.06 17.85 17.59
CA ASP A 165 4.61 17.20 16.40
C ASP A 165 4.33 15.70 16.38
N LYS A 166 4.50 15.01 17.51
CA LYS A 166 4.17 13.58 17.64
C LYS A 166 2.69 13.32 17.36
N LYS A 167 1.82 14.12 17.93
CA LYS A 167 0.39 13.96 17.77
C LYS A 167 -0.06 14.30 16.33
N LEU A 168 0.52 15.34 15.70
CA LEU A 168 0.31 15.66 14.29
C LEU A 168 0.74 14.49 13.39
N ALA A 169 1.92 13.93 13.65
CA ALA A 169 2.41 12.76 12.90
C ALA A 169 1.45 11.56 13.02
N GLU A 170 0.96 11.28 14.24
CA GLU A 170 -0.04 10.22 14.49
C GLU A 170 -1.33 10.46 13.70
N VAL A 171 -1.91 11.67 13.81
CA VAL A 171 -3.18 12.02 13.15
C VAL A 171 -3.04 11.96 11.63
N TYR A 172 -1.98 12.51 11.06
CA TYR A 172 -1.72 12.45 9.62
C TYR A 172 -1.53 11.00 9.15
N TYR A 173 -0.76 10.19 9.90
CA TYR A 173 -0.51 8.79 9.56
C TYR A 173 -1.81 7.96 9.56
N MET A 174 -2.63 8.09 10.61
CA MET A 174 -3.91 7.38 10.73
C MET A 174 -4.91 7.73 9.61
N ASN A 175 -4.75 8.91 9.01
CA ASN A 175 -5.61 9.40 7.93
C ASN A 175 -4.96 9.28 6.54
N ASN A 176 -3.95 8.45 6.41
CA ASN A 176 -3.22 8.16 5.16
C ASN A 176 -2.60 9.41 4.48
N ARG A 177 -2.41 10.49 5.24
CA ARG A 177 -1.69 11.69 4.79
C ARG A 177 -0.19 11.52 5.05
N PHE A 178 0.40 10.54 4.37
CA PHE A 178 1.76 10.08 4.65
C PHE A 178 2.83 11.13 4.36
N ASP A 179 2.59 12.04 3.40
CA ASP A 179 3.42 13.21 3.12
C ASP A 179 3.55 14.10 4.37
N LYS A 180 2.41 14.50 4.94
CA LYS A 180 2.35 15.34 6.15
C LYS A 180 2.83 14.59 7.40
N ALA A 181 2.52 13.29 7.49
CA ALA A 181 3.05 12.46 8.56
C ALA A 181 4.59 12.44 8.55
N ALA A 182 5.21 12.23 7.37
CA ALA A 182 6.67 12.24 7.24
C ALA A 182 7.27 13.61 7.59
N GLU A 183 6.65 14.73 7.19
CA GLU A 183 7.07 16.06 7.60
C GLU A 183 7.02 16.27 9.13
N ALA A 184 5.96 15.77 9.78
CA ALA A 184 5.80 15.88 11.22
C ALA A 184 6.79 14.98 11.97
N TYR A 185 6.98 13.72 11.55
CA TYR A 185 8.00 12.83 12.12
C TYR A 185 9.40 13.43 12.01
N ALA A 186 9.75 14.04 10.89
CA ALA A 186 11.07 14.63 10.68
C ALA A 186 11.44 15.72 11.71
N ARG A 187 10.44 16.37 12.34
CA ARG A 187 10.68 17.43 13.30
C ARG A 187 11.15 16.94 14.66
N PHE A 188 10.83 15.68 15.03
CA PHE A 188 11.14 15.18 16.36
C PHE A 188 11.88 13.83 16.38
N ILE A 189 12.08 13.18 15.23
CA ILE A 189 12.58 11.80 15.20
C ILE A 189 13.99 11.63 15.80
N ASP A 190 14.76 12.70 15.84
CA ASP A 190 16.11 12.70 16.44
C ASP A 190 16.12 13.21 17.90
N THR A 191 14.94 13.47 18.50
CA THR A 191 14.81 13.88 19.91
C THR A 191 14.73 12.65 20.84
N PRO A 192 15.03 12.80 22.13
CA PRO A 192 14.91 11.71 23.11
C PRO A 192 13.48 11.16 23.26
N GLU A 193 12.47 11.94 22.92
CA GLU A 193 11.06 11.59 23.00
C GLU A 193 10.62 10.64 21.86
N ALA A 194 11.43 10.48 20.81
CA ALA A 194 11.15 9.58 19.71
C ALA A 194 11.25 8.11 20.13
N THR A 195 10.21 7.36 19.87
CA THR A 195 10.13 5.92 20.15
C THR A 195 10.55 5.09 18.94
N GLU A 196 10.84 3.80 19.15
CA GLU A 196 11.08 2.86 18.07
C GLU A 196 9.88 2.75 17.10
N ASN A 197 8.66 2.81 17.65
CA ASN A 197 7.44 2.81 16.85
C ASN A 197 7.31 4.08 15.97
N ASP A 198 7.80 5.23 16.46
CA ASP A 198 7.85 6.45 15.64
C ASP A 198 8.82 6.29 14.47
N LEU A 199 9.98 5.66 14.69
CA LEU A 199 10.93 5.32 13.62
C LEU A 199 10.30 4.41 12.56
N VAL A 200 9.58 3.36 12.99
CA VAL A 200 8.88 2.43 12.07
C VAL A 200 7.85 3.17 11.25
N LYS A 201 6.98 3.96 11.88
CA LYS A 201 5.92 4.71 11.19
C LYS A 201 6.49 5.77 10.26
N TYR A 202 7.57 6.44 10.65
CA TYR A 202 8.26 7.41 9.81
C TYR A 202 8.85 6.76 8.57
N ALA A 203 9.60 5.66 8.75
CA ALA A 203 10.18 4.93 7.63
C ALA A 203 9.09 4.43 6.66
N PHE A 204 7.96 3.94 7.20
CA PHE A 204 6.84 3.48 6.40
C PHE A 204 6.14 4.64 5.66
N ALA A 205 5.94 5.78 6.31
CA ALA A 205 5.38 6.97 5.66
C ALA A 205 6.28 7.47 4.52
N LEU A 206 7.60 7.44 4.70
CA LEU A 206 8.57 7.77 3.66
C LEU A 206 8.51 6.79 2.48
N PHE A 207 8.40 5.48 2.77
CA PHE A 207 8.23 4.44 1.76
C PHE A 207 6.98 4.68 0.90
N LEU A 208 5.82 4.93 1.54
CA LEU A 208 4.56 5.20 0.83
C LEU A 208 4.59 6.50 0.00
N ASN A 209 5.48 7.42 0.34
CA ASN A 209 5.76 8.65 -0.43
C ASN A 209 6.88 8.46 -1.47
N HIS A 210 7.28 7.24 -1.77
CA HIS A 210 8.36 6.91 -2.70
C HIS A 210 9.71 7.56 -2.37
N LYS A 211 9.94 7.94 -1.10
CA LYS A 211 11.21 8.49 -0.61
C LYS A 211 12.10 7.34 -0.07
N PHE A 212 12.41 6.41 -0.94
CA PHE A 212 13.02 5.13 -0.60
C PHE A 212 14.37 5.27 0.11
N ASP A 213 15.26 6.16 -0.35
CA ASP A 213 16.57 6.38 0.29
C ASP A 213 16.43 6.83 1.75
N LYS A 214 15.52 7.79 2.02
CA LYS A 214 15.26 8.27 3.38
C LYS A 214 14.60 7.20 4.24
N SER A 215 13.66 6.44 3.66
CA SER A 215 13.03 5.31 4.35
C SER A 215 14.06 4.27 4.78
N LEU A 216 15.02 3.92 3.89
CA LEU A 216 16.14 3.03 4.20
C LEU A 216 17.07 3.60 5.28
N GLU A 217 17.38 4.90 5.23
CA GLU A 217 18.19 5.55 6.28
C GLU A 217 17.57 5.35 7.65
N ILE A 218 16.27 5.60 7.78
CA ILE A 218 15.54 5.43 9.06
C ILE A 218 15.43 3.95 9.44
N ALA A 219 15.15 3.06 8.50
CA ALA A 219 15.10 1.62 8.74
C ALA A 219 16.46 1.10 9.22
N ASN A 220 17.57 1.55 8.62
CA ASN A 220 18.92 1.18 9.03
C ASN A 220 19.30 1.71 10.42
N LYS A 221 18.84 2.91 10.81
CA LYS A 221 18.98 3.39 12.21
C LYS A 221 18.33 2.42 13.21
N GLY A 222 17.14 1.91 12.85
CA GLY A 222 16.45 0.89 13.65
C GLY A 222 17.20 -0.46 13.67
N LEU A 223 17.68 -0.93 12.52
CA LEU A 223 18.42 -2.19 12.40
C LEU A 223 19.79 -2.17 13.12
N GLN A 224 20.42 -0.99 13.24
CA GLN A 224 21.63 -0.83 14.07
C GLN A 224 21.35 -1.08 15.56
N ARG A 225 20.14 -0.79 16.03
CA ARG A 225 19.72 -1.03 17.43
C ARG A 225 19.28 -2.48 17.62
N ASN A 226 18.52 -3.01 16.68
CA ASN A 226 18.04 -4.38 16.66
C ASN A 226 18.02 -4.95 15.24
N ALA A 227 19.06 -5.68 14.86
CA ALA A 227 19.19 -6.28 13.53
C ALA A 227 18.07 -7.30 13.18
N ARG A 228 17.34 -7.80 14.20
CA ARG A 228 16.25 -8.76 14.03
C ARG A 228 14.87 -8.13 14.04
N HIS A 229 14.78 -6.80 14.05
CA HIS A 229 13.51 -6.09 14.11
C HIS A 229 12.71 -6.29 12.80
N ALA A 230 11.56 -6.98 12.90
CA ALA A 230 10.76 -7.40 11.75
C ALA A 230 10.32 -6.24 10.84
N ALA A 231 9.81 -5.13 11.42
CA ALA A 231 9.30 -4.02 10.62
C ALA A 231 10.40 -3.31 9.81
N PHE A 232 11.61 -3.18 10.36
CA PHE A 232 12.72 -2.55 9.63
C PHE A 232 13.29 -3.47 8.55
N ASN A 233 13.42 -4.78 8.79
CA ASN A 233 13.81 -5.75 7.75
C ASN A 233 12.79 -5.80 6.62
N ARG A 234 11.48 -5.79 6.95
CA ARG A 234 10.37 -5.67 5.98
C ARG A 234 10.54 -4.44 5.10
N LEU A 235 10.72 -3.27 5.71
CA LEU A 235 10.87 -2.02 4.98
C LEU A 235 12.14 -2.00 4.13
N ALA A 236 13.24 -2.57 4.61
CA ALA A 236 14.46 -2.72 3.81
C ALA A 236 14.21 -3.57 2.56
N MET A 237 13.53 -4.72 2.71
CA MET A 237 13.14 -5.57 1.57
C MET A 237 12.28 -4.80 0.56
N TYR A 238 11.25 -4.08 1.01
CA TYR A 238 10.35 -3.32 0.13
C TYR A 238 11.10 -2.22 -0.61
N ASN A 239 11.84 -1.38 0.11
CA ASN A 239 12.59 -0.27 -0.47
C ASN A 239 13.61 -0.76 -1.50
N TYR A 240 14.42 -1.77 -1.17
CA TYR A 240 15.41 -2.31 -2.09
C TYR A 240 14.77 -2.95 -3.33
N THR A 241 13.62 -3.59 -3.19
CA THR A 241 12.87 -4.16 -4.32
C THR A 241 12.38 -3.08 -5.28
N ASP A 242 11.76 -2.01 -4.77
CA ASP A 242 11.28 -0.89 -5.58
C ASP A 242 12.42 -0.09 -6.21
N MET A 243 13.56 0.01 -5.53
CA MET A 243 14.79 0.60 -6.07
C MET A 243 15.53 -0.32 -7.06
N LYS A 244 15.04 -1.54 -7.30
CA LYS A 244 15.67 -2.58 -8.15
C LYS A 244 17.08 -2.98 -7.69
N ARG A 245 17.36 -2.82 -6.40
CA ARG A 245 18.60 -3.25 -5.75
C ARG A 245 18.42 -4.67 -5.23
N TYR A 246 18.37 -5.62 -6.15
CA TYR A 246 17.87 -6.98 -5.90
C TYR A 246 18.76 -7.80 -4.97
N ASP A 247 20.07 -7.60 -4.99
CA ASP A 247 20.99 -8.32 -4.09
C ASP A 247 20.79 -7.92 -2.62
N GLU A 248 20.61 -6.62 -2.37
CA GLU A 248 20.30 -6.11 -1.05
C GLU A 248 18.88 -6.46 -0.63
N ALA A 249 17.92 -6.39 -1.57
CA ALA A 249 16.55 -6.82 -1.32
C ALA A 249 16.50 -8.30 -0.89
N LYS A 250 17.29 -9.18 -1.53
CA LYS A 250 17.35 -10.61 -1.18
C LYS A 250 17.90 -10.82 0.22
N LYS A 251 18.97 -10.11 0.59
CA LYS A 251 19.52 -10.16 1.95
C LYS A 251 18.51 -9.69 3.00
N ALA A 252 17.79 -8.59 2.71
CA ALA A 252 16.75 -8.07 3.60
C ALA A 252 15.56 -9.03 3.71
N ALA A 253 15.14 -9.67 2.60
CA ALA A 253 14.12 -10.71 2.60
C ALA A 253 14.52 -11.92 3.45
N ASP A 254 15.76 -12.40 3.30
CA ASP A 254 16.27 -13.52 4.10
C ASP A 254 16.32 -13.18 5.59
N ALA A 255 16.71 -11.95 5.94
CA ALA A 255 16.66 -11.48 7.32
C ALA A 255 15.22 -11.39 7.84
N PHE A 256 14.29 -10.90 7.03
CA PHE A 256 12.90 -10.75 7.42
C PHE A 256 12.20 -12.11 7.61
N PHE A 257 12.26 -13.00 6.63
CA PHE A 257 11.56 -14.27 6.67
C PHE A 257 12.28 -15.35 7.50
N GLY A 258 13.61 -15.27 7.63
CA GLY A 258 14.40 -16.31 8.28
C GLY A 258 14.82 -16.00 9.71
N ALA A 259 15.00 -14.73 10.07
CA ALA A 259 15.67 -14.36 11.31
C ALA A 259 15.00 -13.25 12.13
N SER A 260 13.90 -12.66 11.66
CA SER A 260 13.22 -11.57 12.39
C SER A 260 12.46 -12.07 13.61
N ASP A 261 12.49 -11.27 14.68
CA ASP A 261 11.78 -11.56 15.92
C ASP A 261 10.30 -11.20 15.78
N ASN A 262 9.41 -12.10 16.18
CA ASN A 262 7.95 -11.90 16.23
C ASN A 262 7.36 -11.34 14.92
N ALA A 263 7.86 -11.80 13.77
CA ALA A 263 7.35 -11.37 12.48
C ALA A 263 5.91 -11.87 12.26
N ASP A 264 5.01 -10.93 12.02
CA ASP A 264 3.65 -11.20 11.55
C ASP A 264 3.61 -10.92 10.04
N TYR A 265 3.29 -11.94 9.25
CA TYR A 265 3.38 -11.87 7.80
C TYR A 265 2.03 -11.48 7.18
N SER A 266 2.04 -10.45 6.35
CA SER A 266 0.90 -10.00 5.55
C SER A 266 1.00 -10.48 4.10
N TYR A 267 -0.09 -10.37 3.34
CA TYR A 267 -0.06 -10.66 1.90
C TYR A 267 0.97 -9.78 1.16
N LEU A 268 1.17 -8.54 1.61
CA LEU A 268 2.15 -7.61 1.03
C LEU A 268 3.58 -8.14 1.13
N ASP A 269 3.93 -8.79 2.23
CA ASP A 269 5.26 -9.36 2.42
C ASP A 269 5.56 -10.42 1.37
N TYR A 270 4.62 -11.34 1.17
CA TYR A 270 4.76 -12.39 0.17
C TYR A 270 4.67 -11.85 -1.25
N MET A 271 3.85 -10.83 -1.51
CA MET A 271 3.79 -10.16 -2.80
C MET A 271 5.13 -9.51 -3.16
N TYR A 272 5.70 -8.71 -2.25
CA TYR A 272 7.02 -8.09 -2.47
C TYR A 272 8.14 -9.11 -2.65
N TYR A 273 8.11 -10.19 -1.86
CA TYR A 273 9.07 -11.25 -2.02
C TYR A 273 8.89 -11.98 -3.36
N GLY A 274 7.66 -12.19 -3.81
CA GLY A 274 7.36 -12.71 -5.15
C GLY A 274 7.89 -11.81 -6.27
N HIS A 275 7.70 -10.49 -6.17
CA HIS A 275 8.24 -9.53 -7.14
C HIS A 275 9.78 -9.56 -7.20
N LEU A 276 10.43 -9.59 -6.04
CA LEU A 276 11.88 -9.73 -5.95
C LEU A 276 12.36 -11.01 -6.63
N LEU A 277 11.78 -12.15 -6.27
CA LEU A 277 12.18 -13.46 -6.80
C LEU A 277 11.97 -13.55 -8.31
N ASN A 278 10.85 -12.99 -8.82
CA ASN A 278 10.62 -12.89 -10.25
C ASN A 278 11.68 -12.04 -10.96
N ALA A 279 12.04 -10.88 -10.37
CA ALA A 279 13.05 -9.99 -10.94
C ALA A 279 14.43 -10.63 -11.05
N ILE A 280 14.80 -11.52 -10.10
CA ILE A 280 16.05 -12.29 -10.11
C ILE A 280 15.89 -13.66 -10.79
N LYS A 281 14.79 -13.92 -11.49
CA LYS A 281 14.46 -15.12 -12.27
C LYS A 281 14.34 -16.41 -11.44
N MET A 282 14.08 -16.32 -10.17
CA MET A 282 13.69 -17.43 -9.30
C MET A 282 12.18 -17.67 -9.43
N TYR A 283 11.77 -18.13 -10.59
CA TYR A 283 10.38 -18.14 -11.02
C TYR A 283 9.46 -19.05 -10.18
N ASP A 284 9.93 -20.25 -9.84
CA ASP A 284 9.14 -21.23 -9.08
C ASP A 284 8.89 -20.73 -7.67
N GLU A 285 9.90 -20.18 -7.04
CA GLU A 285 9.79 -19.57 -5.72
C GLU A 285 8.89 -18.33 -5.74
N ALA A 286 8.99 -17.51 -6.81
CA ALA A 286 8.11 -16.33 -6.97
C ALA A 286 6.64 -16.74 -6.98
N ILE A 287 6.29 -17.79 -7.76
CA ILE A 287 4.92 -18.31 -7.84
C ILE A 287 4.43 -18.77 -6.46
N ILE A 288 5.27 -19.47 -5.70
CA ILE A 288 4.93 -19.92 -4.34
C ILE A 288 4.62 -18.72 -3.44
N GLN A 289 5.40 -17.64 -3.52
CA GLN A 289 5.15 -16.46 -2.70
C GLN A 289 3.84 -15.75 -3.10
N TYR A 290 3.56 -15.58 -4.39
CA TYR A 290 2.29 -15.01 -4.84
C TYR A 290 1.09 -15.85 -4.40
N GLN A 291 1.21 -17.18 -4.44
CA GLN A 291 0.15 -18.08 -3.95
C GLN A 291 -0.10 -17.90 -2.45
N LYS A 292 0.96 -17.81 -1.63
CA LYS A 292 0.84 -17.51 -0.20
C LYS A 292 0.17 -16.15 0.05
N ALA A 293 0.49 -15.14 -0.77
CA ALA A 293 -0.16 -13.83 -0.68
C ALA A 293 -1.68 -13.94 -0.94
N ILE A 294 -2.10 -14.71 -1.94
CA ILE A 294 -3.52 -14.97 -2.26
C ILE A 294 -4.19 -15.77 -1.13
N GLU A 295 -3.50 -16.75 -0.52
CA GLU A 295 -4.02 -17.53 0.61
C GLU A 295 -4.30 -16.63 1.83
N LEU A 296 -3.45 -15.63 2.09
CA LEU A 296 -3.64 -14.67 3.18
C LEU A 296 -4.74 -13.64 2.88
N ASP A 297 -4.88 -13.23 1.64
CA ASP A 297 -5.92 -12.29 1.22
C ASP A 297 -6.45 -12.66 -0.18
N ALA A 298 -7.51 -13.46 -0.20
CA ALA A 298 -8.15 -13.94 -1.42
C ALA A 298 -8.75 -12.80 -2.30
N THR A 299 -8.82 -11.58 -1.79
CA THR A 299 -9.28 -10.41 -2.57
C THR A 299 -8.20 -9.88 -3.51
N LYS A 300 -6.94 -10.28 -3.34
CA LYS A 300 -5.78 -9.88 -4.15
C LYS A 300 -5.69 -10.69 -5.44
N THR A 301 -6.76 -10.72 -6.19
CA THR A 301 -6.88 -11.50 -7.42
C THR A 301 -5.93 -11.05 -8.53
N ASP A 302 -5.43 -9.80 -8.48
CA ASP A 302 -4.42 -9.28 -9.41
C ASP A 302 -3.13 -10.12 -9.42
N LEU A 303 -2.82 -10.81 -8.31
CA LEU A 303 -1.66 -11.68 -8.22
C LEU A 303 -1.74 -12.90 -9.16
N TRP A 304 -2.93 -13.30 -9.58
CA TRP A 304 -3.08 -14.31 -10.63
C TRP A 304 -2.52 -13.83 -11.97
N ARG A 305 -2.60 -12.53 -12.26
CA ARG A 305 -1.94 -11.93 -13.45
C ARG A 305 -0.42 -11.97 -13.31
N GLU A 306 0.12 -11.68 -12.13
CA GLU A 306 1.55 -11.80 -11.88
C GLU A 306 2.04 -13.26 -12.02
N ILE A 307 1.30 -14.22 -11.50
CA ILE A 307 1.58 -15.66 -11.68
C ILE A 307 1.56 -16.03 -13.16
N SER A 308 0.59 -15.52 -13.92
CA SER A 308 0.52 -15.75 -15.36
C SER A 308 1.75 -15.20 -16.08
N ASN A 309 2.18 -13.97 -15.76
CA ASN A 309 3.36 -13.35 -16.33
C ASN A 309 4.63 -14.17 -16.05
N VAL A 310 4.75 -14.73 -14.85
CA VAL A 310 5.89 -15.60 -14.50
C VAL A 310 5.86 -16.90 -15.31
N TYR A 311 4.70 -17.53 -15.47
CA TYR A 311 4.58 -18.73 -16.29
C TYR A 311 4.85 -18.44 -17.77
N GLU A 312 4.43 -17.27 -18.31
CA GLU A 312 4.76 -16.83 -19.67
C GLU A 312 6.29 -16.68 -19.84
N GLN A 313 7.00 -16.07 -18.88
CA GLN A 313 8.47 -15.97 -18.89
C GLN A 313 9.16 -17.35 -18.86
N LYS A 314 8.52 -18.35 -18.26
CA LYS A 314 8.96 -19.75 -18.26
C LYS A 314 8.59 -20.50 -19.54
N ASN A 315 7.86 -19.88 -20.47
CA ASN A 315 7.23 -20.52 -21.64
C ASN A 315 6.23 -21.64 -21.25
N ASP A 316 5.72 -21.67 -20.02
CA ASP A 316 4.64 -22.55 -19.58
C ASP A 316 3.28 -21.89 -19.86
N TYR A 317 2.96 -21.75 -21.15
CA TYR A 317 1.74 -21.07 -21.59
C TYR A 317 0.46 -21.76 -21.08
N THR A 318 0.50 -23.06 -20.83
CA THR A 318 -0.67 -23.77 -20.28
C THR A 318 -1.04 -23.22 -18.90
N LYS A 319 -0.07 -23.11 -18.01
CA LYS A 319 -0.31 -22.54 -16.68
C LYS A 319 -0.49 -21.02 -16.71
N ALA A 320 0.16 -20.33 -17.66
CA ALA A 320 -0.04 -18.90 -17.86
C ALA A 320 -1.51 -18.60 -18.21
N ILE A 321 -2.09 -19.34 -19.16
CA ILE A 321 -3.51 -19.22 -19.54
C ILE A 321 -4.42 -19.50 -18.35
N ASP A 322 -4.22 -20.59 -17.60
CA ASP A 322 -5.04 -20.92 -16.41
C ASP A 322 -5.00 -19.79 -15.37
N ALA A 323 -3.82 -19.31 -15.05
CA ALA A 323 -3.66 -18.21 -14.09
C ALA A 323 -4.33 -16.91 -14.58
N TYR A 324 -4.13 -16.55 -15.86
CA TYR A 324 -4.74 -15.33 -16.39
C TYR A 324 -6.27 -15.43 -16.47
N GLN A 325 -6.81 -16.61 -16.78
CA GLN A 325 -8.26 -16.83 -16.75
C GLN A 325 -8.84 -16.73 -15.34
N LYS A 326 -8.13 -17.16 -14.31
CA LYS A 326 -8.52 -16.94 -12.90
C LYS A 326 -8.61 -15.46 -12.59
N TYR A 327 -7.59 -14.68 -12.98
CA TYR A 327 -7.62 -13.22 -12.89
C TYR A 327 -8.83 -12.64 -13.62
N TYR A 328 -8.98 -12.93 -14.91
CA TYR A 328 -10.05 -12.39 -15.73
C TYR A 328 -11.45 -12.68 -15.17
N LYS A 329 -11.71 -13.92 -14.74
CA LYS A 329 -12.98 -14.34 -14.15
C LYS A 329 -13.24 -13.71 -12.76
N SER A 330 -12.22 -13.24 -12.06
CA SER A 330 -12.38 -12.56 -10.78
C SER A 330 -12.87 -11.12 -10.91
N LEU A 331 -12.78 -10.56 -12.11
CA LEU A 331 -13.20 -9.19 -12.39
C LEU A 331 -14.72 -9.13 -12.64
N SER A 332 -15.33 -8.04 -12.22
CA SER A 332 -16.71 -7.71 -12.62
C SER A 332 -16.83 -7.48 -14.13
N ALA A 333 -18.01 -7.71 -14.71
CA ALA A 333 -18.22 -7.67 -16.16
C ALA A 333 -17.78 -6.34 -16.81
N ASP A 334 -17.97 -5.22 -16.13
CA ASP A 334 -17.55 -3.89 -16.58
C ASP A 334 -16.01 -3.71 -16.65
N LYS A 335 -15.25 -4.53 -15.91
CA LYS A 335 -13.78 -4.54 -15.91
C LYS A 335 -13.18 -5.59 -16.85
N GLN A 336 -13.98 -6.47 -17.42
CA GLN A 336 -13.54 -7.48 -18.38
C GLN A 336 -13.40 -6.85 -19.78
N THR A 337 -12.38 -6.02 -19.95
CA THR A 337 -12.15 -5.25 -21.17
C THR A 337 -11.61 -6.10 -22.33
N SER A 338 -11.75 -5.58 -23.56
CA SER A 338 -11.15 -6.20 -24.77
C SER A 338 -9.64 -6.33 -24.70
N ASP A 339 -8.94 -5.43 -23.99
CA ASP A 339 -7.49 -5.50 -23.81
C ASP A 339 -7.07 -6.73 -22.98
N LEU A 340 -7.86 -7.06 -21.95
CA LEU A 340 -7.63 -8.26 -21.15
C LEU A 340 -7.93 -9.53 -21.95
N GLN A 341 -8.98 -9.52 -22.77
CA GLN A 341 -9.27 -10.62 -23.70
C GLN A 341 -8.15 -10.76 -24.73
N PHE A 342 -7.63 -9.65 -25.23
CA PHE A 342 -6.51 -9.63 -26.16
C PHE A 342 -5.27 -10.32 -25.59
N GLN A 343 -4.97 -10.10 -24.32
CA GLN A 343 -3.86 -10.79 -23.65
C GLN A 343 -4.10 -12.31 -23.55
N ILE A 344 -5.34 -12.75 -23.30
CA ILE A 344 -5.69 -14.19 -23.36
C ILE A 344 -5.42 -14.75 -24.76
N GLY A 345 -5.84 -14.05 -25.80
CA GLY A 345 -5.56 -14.44 -27.19
C GLY A 345 -4.07 -14.57 -27.47
N LYS A 346 -3.26 -13.62 -26.98
CA LYS A 346 -1.79 -13.66 -27.12
C LYS A 346 -1.16 -14.86 -26.39
N LEU A 347 -1.64 -15.22 -25.21
CA LEU A 347 -1.16 -16.39 -24.49
C LEU A 347 -1.47 -17.69 -25.25
N TYR A 348 -2.68 -17.81 -25.82
CA TYR A 348 -3.02 -18.93 -26.70
C TYR A 348 -2.16 -18.96 -27.97
N TYR A 349 -1.92 -17.81 -28.59
CA TYR A 349 -1.02 -17.69 -29.73
C TYR A 349 0.41 -18.13 -29.38
N GLY A 350 0.94 -17.64 -28.24
CA GLY A 350 2.24 -18.05 -27.71
C GLY A 350 2.33 -19.56 -27.51
N LYS A 351 1.29 -20.19 -26.92
CA LYS A 351 1.22 -21.65 -26.77
C LYS A 351 1.26 -22.36 -28.13
N GLY A 352 0.56 -21.81 -29.13
CA GLY A 352 0.48 -22.40 -30.44
C GLY A 352 1.74 -22.27 -31.29
N THR A 353 2.53 -21.21 -31.08
CA THR A 353 3.73 -20.89 -31.86
C THR A 353 5.04 -21.26 -31.16
N GLN A 354 4.99 -21.75 -29.94
CA GLN A 354 6.20 -22.25 -29.31
C GLN A 354 6.80 -23.42 -30.11
N GLY A 355 8.15 -23.46 -30.17
CA GLY A 355 8.86 -24.51 -30.89
C GLY A 355 8.57 -25.93 -30.38
N ASP A 356 9.08 -26.93 -31.04
CA ASP A 356 8.96 -28.33 -30.64
C ASP A 356 9.66 -28.54 -29.28
N THR A 357 8.90 -28.35 -28.22
CA THR A 357 9.30 -28.69 -26.87
C THR A 357 8.59 -29.99 -26.48
N LEU A 358 9.25 -30.81 -25.66
CA LEU A 358 8.69 -32.08 -25.19
C LEU A 358 7.38 -31.97 -24.40
N THR A 359 6.87 -30.74 -24.17
CA THR A 359 5.78 -30.46 -23.24
C THR A 359 4.44 -30.16 -23.92
N VAL A 360 4.40 -29.83 -25.22
CA VAL A 360 3.14 -29.48 -25.93
C VAL A 360 3.12 -30.15 -27.30
N SER A 361 2.16 -31.03 -27.52
CA SER A 361 1.98 -31.75 -28.78
C SER A 361 1.55 -30.83 -29.93
N LEU A 362 1.75 -31.29 -31.17
CA LEU A 362 1.29 -30.55 -32.36
C LEU A 362 -0.22 -30.28 -32.33
N ASP A 363 -1.01 -31.26 -31.88
CA ASP A 363 -2.47 -31.09 -31.79
C ASP A 363 -2.87 -30.06 -30.73
N GLU A 364 -2.19 -30.01 -29.60
CA GLU A 364 -2.41 -29.00 -28.58
C GLU A 364 -2.01 -27.60 -29.07
N ARG A 365 -0.92 -27.48 -29.85
CA ARG A 365 -0.53 -26.22 -30.50
C ARG A 365 -1.57 -25.74 -31.50
N LYS A 366 -2.08 -26.62 -32.35
CA LYS A 366 -3.16 -26.30 -33.27
C LYS A 366 -4.43 -25.89 -32.57
N ALA A 367 -4.81 -26.61 -31.51
CA ALA A 367 -5.98 -26.26 -30.68
C ALA A 367 -5.80 -24.89 -30.00
N ALA A 368 -4.59 -24.56 -29.57
CA ALA A 368 -4.28 -23.26 -28.99
C ALA A 368 -4.40 -22.13 -30.03
N LEU A 369 -3.89 -22.32 -31.26
CA LEU A 369 -4.05 -21.37 -32.35
C LEU A 369 -5.52 -21.15 -32.74
N ALA A 370 -6.33 -22.21 -32.79
CA ALA A 370 -7.77 -22.11 -32.99
C ALA A 370 -8.47 -21.34 -31.87
N SER A 371 -8.04 -21.55 -30.61
CA SER A 371 -8.53 -20.77 -29.47
C SER A 371 -8.13 -19.30 -29.55
N ALA A 372 -6.90 -19.01 -30.00
CA ALA A 372 -6.44 -17.65 -30.24
C ALA A 372 -7.31 -16.96 -31.31
N ASP A 373 -7.54 -17.62 -32.46
CA ASP A 373 -8.43 -17.11 -33.51
C ASP A 373 -9.83 -16.79 -32.99
N SER A 374 -10.40 -17.69 -32.17
CA SER A 374 -11.74 -17.49 -31.59
C SER A 374 -11.78 -16.27 -30.66
N VAL A 375 -10.78 -16.06 -29.83
CA VAL A 375 -10.69 -14.87 -28.95
C VAL A 375 -10.55 -13.60 -29.81
N PHE A 376 -9.68 -13.59 -30.78
CA PHE A 376 -9.47 -12.42 -31.63
C PHE A 376 -10.68 -12.16 -32.55
N ALA A 377 -11.47 -13.17 -32.91
CA ALA A 377 -12.73 -12.99 -33.62
C ALA A 377 -13.75 -12.17 -32.82
N VAL A 378 -13.86 -12.44 -31.51
CA VAL A 378 -14.72 -11.63 -30.63
C VAL A 378 -14.23 -10.17 -30.59
N ILE A 379 -12.92 -9.96 -30.55
CA ILE A 379 -12.34 -8.60 -30.54
C ILE A 379 -12.62 -7.87 -31.86
N ALA A 380 -12.47 -8.58 -33.02
CA ALA A 380 -12.78 -8.01 -34.33
C ALA A 380 -14.25 -7.59 -34.45
N GLN A 381 -15.17 -8.38 -33.88
CA GLN A 381 -16.61 -8.07 -33.88
C GLN A 381 -16.96 -6.90 -32.94
N THR A 382 -16.31 -6.79 -31.81
CA THR A 382 -16.61 -5.72 -30.82
C THR A 382 -15.94 -4.40 -31.18
N ALA A 383 -14.86 -4.40 -31.92
CA ALA A 383 -14.10 -3.22 -32.36
C ALA A 383 -13.78 -3.27 -33.86
N PRO A 384 -14.78 -3.19 -34.77
CA PRO A 384 -14.57 -3.37 -36.22
C PRO A 384 -13.68 -2.29 -36.84
N ASP A 385 -13.58 -1.11 -36.26
CA ASP A 385 -12.68 -0.04 -36.73
C ASP A 385 -11.21 -0.24 -36.31
N SER A 386 -10.95 -1.25 -35.47
CA SER A 386 -9.60 -1.67 -35.06
C SER A 386 -9.12 -2.83 -35.93
N TYR A 387 -7.97 -2.66 -36.57
CA TYR A 387 -7.36 -3.74 -37.33
C TYR A 387 -6.84 -4.90 -36.45
N LEU A 388 -6.63 -4.69 -35.14
CA LEU A 388 -5.92 -5.62 -34.27
C LEU A 388 -6.57 -6.99 -34.17
N GLY A 389 -7.91 -7.06 -34.08
CA GLY A 389 -8.64 -8.32 -34.02
C GLY A 389 -8.34 -9.20 -35.23
N ASN A 390 -8.60 -8.72 -36.43
CA ASN A 390 -8.36 -9.46 -37.66
C ASN A 390 -6.87 -9.66 -37.97
N PHE A 391 -6.01 -8.74 -37.57
CA PHE A 391 -4.56 -8.89 -37.72
C PHE A 391 -3.99 -10.06 -36.92
N TRP A 392 -4.47 -10.25 -35.69
CA TRP A 392 -4.05 -11.39 -34.87
C TRP A 392 -4.77 -12.69 -35.27
N ARG A 393 -5.99 -12.62 -35.80
CA ARG A 393 -6.63 -13.76 -36.48
C ARG A 393 -5.79 -14.24 -37.65
N ALA A 394 -5.34 -13.31 -38.49
CA ALA A 394 -4.46 -13.61 -39.64
C ALA A 394 -3.18 -14.34 -39.17
N ARG A 395 -2.51 -13.83 -38.11
CA ARG A 395 -1.32 -14.45 -37.53
C ARG A 395 -1.58 -15.86 -37.00
N ALA A 396 -2.70 -16.07 -36.29
CA ALA A 396 -3.07 -17.38 -35.76
C ALA A 396 -3.35 -18.39 -36.91
N ASN A 397 -4.08 -17.95 -37.94
CA ASN A 397 -4.39 -18.77 -39.11
C ASN A 397 -3.16 -19.01 -40.02
N SER A 398 -2.23 -18.06 -40.10
CA SER A 398 -0.95 -18.27 -40.79
C SER A 398 -0.10 -19.33 -40.08
N ALA A 399 -0.11 -19.33 -38.73
CA ALA A 399 0.59 -20.35 -37.94
C ALA A 399 -0.07 -21.74 -38.02
N LEU A 400 -1.38 -21.81 -38.30
CA LEU A 400 -2.11 -23.07 -38.57
C LEU A 400 -1.80 -23.65 -39.96
N ASP A 401 -1.45 -22.80 -40.93
CA ASP A 401 -1.15 -23.14 -42.31
C ASP A 401 0.22 -22.59 -42.73
N PRO A 402 1.33 -23.10 -42.12
CA PRO A 402 2.67 -22.53 -42.31
C PRO A 402 3.17 -22.57 -43.75
N GLU A 403 2.75 -23.57 -44.52
CA GLU A 403 3.05 -23.68 -45.97
C GLU A 403 2.16 -22.78 -46.82
N THR A 404 1.20 -22.10 -46.22
CA THR A 404 0.25 -21.19 -46.90
C THR A 404 -0.56 -21.85 -48.05
N THR A 405 -0.68 -23.18 -48.03
CA THR A 405 -1.34 -23.96 -49.08
C THR A 405 -2.87 -23.88 -49.01
N GLN A 406 -3.44 -23.71 -47.82
CA GLN A 406 -4.87 -23.59 -47.60
C GLN A 406 -5.33 -22.13 -47.67
N GLY A 407 -4.43 -21.18 -47.46
CA GLY A 407 -4.72 -19.75 -47.45
C GLY A 407 -5.61 -19.32 -46.26
N LEU A 408 -5.52 -19.99 -45.12
CA LEU A 408 -6.39 -19.74 -43.96
C LEU A 408 -6.33 -18.30 -43.46
N ALA A 409 -5.18 -17.64 -43.54
CA ALA A 409 -5.00 -16.27 -43.10
C ALA A 409 -5.38 -15.22 -44.15
N LYS A 410 -5.54 -15.62 -45.40
CA LYS A 410 -5.79 -14.72 -46.55
C LYS A 410 -6.92 -13.73 -46.30
N PRO A 411 -8.17 -14.15 -45.96
CA PRO A 411 -9.29 -13.22 -45.82
C PRO A 411 -9.04 -12.15 -44.78
N TYR A 412 -8.36 -12.50 -43.70
CA TYR A 412 -8.08 -11.58 -42.62
C TYR A 412 -6.98 -10.57 -42.98
N TYR A 413 -5.91 -10.99 -43.64
CA TYR A 413 -4.88 -10.08 -44.12
C TYR A 413 -5.42 -9.15 -45.22
N GLU A 414 -6.31 -9.60 -46.11
CA GLU A 414 -6.98 -8.74 -47.10
C GLU A 414 -7.83 -7.68 -46.42
N GLU A 415 -8.64 -8.06 -45.43
CA GLU A 415 -9.49 -7.12 -44.69
C GLU A 415 -8.65 -6.08 -43.95
N VAL A 416 -7.60 -6.51 -43.25
CA VAL A 416 -6.67 -5.61 -42.56
C VAL A 416 -5.97 -4.66 -43.55
N ALA A 417 -5.47 -5.17 -44.64
CA ALA A 417 -4.82 -4.34 -45.65
C ALA A 417 -5.78 -3.26 -46.21
N THR A 418 -7.01 -3.65 -46.56
CA THR A 418 -8.03 -2.72 -47.02
C THR A 418 -8.35 -1.63 -46.00
N LEU A 419 -8.52 -2.01 -44.71
CA LEU A 419 -8.78 -1.08 -43.62
C LEU A 419 -7.62 -0.09 -43.47
N LEU A 420 -6.39 -0.59 -43.45
CA LEU A 420 -5.21 0.25 -43.22
C LEU A 420 -4.85 1.15 -44.39
N GLU A 421 -5.04 0.66 -45.63
CA GLU A 421 -4.92 1.47 -46.87
C GLU A 421 -5.89 2.67 -46.80
N SER A 422 -7.13 2.45 -46.36
CA SER A 422 -8.12 3.54 -46.26
C SER A 422 -7.75 4.63 -45.28
N LYS A 423 -6.95 4.29 -44.26
CA LYS A 423 -6.46 5.27 -43.23
C LYS A 423 -5.33 6.15 -43.76
N ASN A 424 -4.61 5.71 -44.77
CA ASN A 424 -3.49 6.43 -45.42
C ASN A 424 -2.49 7.07 -44.41
N ASP A 425 -2.10 6.29 -43.42
CA ASP A 425 -1.23 6.72 -42.32
C ASP A 425 0.01 5.82 -42.23
N SER A 426 1.19 6.41 -42.37
CA SER A 426 2.49 5.72 -42.34
C SER A 426 2.74 4.96 -41.03
N HIS A 427 2.02 5.28 -39.95
CA HIS A 427 2.08 4.54 -38.68
C HIS A 427 1.75 3.05 -38.87
N TYR A 428 0.93 2.72 -39.87
CA TYR A 428 0.51 1.33 -40.21
C TYR A 428 1.40 0.63 -41.21
N ASN A 429 2.45 1.27 -41.70
CA ASN A 429 3.32 0.70 -42.77
C ASN A 429 3.87 -0.68 -42.40
N SER A 430 4.27 -0.90 -41.15
CA SER A 430 4.77 -2.21 -40.73
C SER A 430 3.71 -3.31 -40.81
N ALA A 431 2.47 -3.00 -40.41
CA ALA A 431 1.36 -3.95 -40.49
C ALA A 431 0.97 -4.22 -41.97
N LEU A 432 0.96 -3.20 -42.83
CA LEU A 432 0.73 -3.33 -44.23
C LEU A 432 1.78 -4.21 -44.93
N ILE A 433 3.06 -4.02 -44.61
CA ILE A 433 4.15 -4.85 -45.13
C ILE A 433 3.94 -6.32 -44.73
N GLU A 434 3.51 -6.60 -43.48
CA GLU A 434 3.20 -7.98 -43.08
C GLU A 434 2.04 -8.56 -43.84
N CYS A 435 0.93 -7.80 -44.02
CA CYS A 435 -0.22 -8.23 -44.83
C CYS A 435 0.19 -8.55 -46.28
N TYR A 436 0.91 -7.64 -46.93
CA TYR A 436 1.33 -7.82 -48.31
C TYR A 436 2.36 -8.94 -48.45
N SER A 437 3.24 -9.15 -47.49
CA SER A 437 4.20 -10.25 -47.51
C SER A 437 3.50 -11.59 -47.50
N TYR A 438 2.49 -11.79 -46.65
CA TYR A 438 1.70 -13.01 -46.63
C TYR A 438 0.92 -13.17 -47.94
N LEU A 439 0.24 -12.14 -48.39
CA LEU A 439 -0.59 -12.20 -49.62
C LEU A 439 0.28 -12.42 -50.85
N GLY A 440 1.42 -11.76 -50.96
CA GLY A 440 2.39 -12.00 -52.05
C GLY A 440 2.88 -13.44 -52.09
N TYR A 441 3.20 -14.01 -50.91
CA TYR A 441 3.61 -15.42 -50.82
C TYR A 441 2.45 -16.37 -51.12
N TYR A 442 1.25 -16.13 -50.61
CA TYR A 442 0.06 -16.93 -50.88
C TYR A 442 -0.21 -17.03 -52.41
N TYR A 443 -0.21 -15.89 -53.12
CA TYR A 443 -0.43 -15.88 -54.56
C TYR A 443 0.72 -16.54 -55.34
N LEU A 444 1.94 -16.50 -54.83
CA LEU A 444 3.06 -17.25 -55.38
C LEU A 444 2.82 -18.77 -55.29
N VAL A 445 2.47 -19.26 -54.10
CA VAL A 445 2.16 -20.69 -53.86
C VAL A 445 0.96 -21.15 -54.70
N ALA A 446 -0.04 -20.29 -54.87
CA ALA A 446 -1.21 -20.55 -55.69
C ALA A 446 -0.93 -20.43 -57.19
N ASN A 447 0.31 -20.21 -57.63
CA ASN A 447 0.74 -19.99 -59.00
C ASN A 447 0.01 -18.82 -59.73
N LYS A 448 -0.37 -17.81 -58.96
CA LYS A 448 -0.98 -16.56 -59.44
C LYS A 448 0.06 -15.45 -59.46
N LEU A 449 0.98 -15.54 -60.44
CA LEU A 449 2.18 -14.71 -60.48
C LEU A 449 1.90 -13.19 -60.63
N PRO A 450 0.91 -12.74 -61.44
CA PRO A 450 0.58 -11.32 -61.53
C PRO A 450 0.17 -10.73 -60.16
N GLU A 451 -0.77 -11.38 -59.47
CA GLU A 451 -1.25 -10.93 -58.17
C GLU A 451 -0.13 -10.96 -57.10
N SER A 452 0.74 -11.97 -57.16
CA SER A 452 1.91 -12.03 -56.29
C SER A 452 2.83 -10.82 -56.51
N LYS A 453 3.15 -10.48 -57.78
CA LYS A 453 3.99 -9.31 -58.11
C LYS A 453 3.37 -8.00 -57.61
N ASP A 454 2.05 -7.86 -57.71
CA ASP A 454 1.36 -6.65 -57.25
C ASP A 454 1.59 -6.40 -55.74
N TYR A 455 1.47 -7.43 -54.91
CA TYR A 455 1.69 -7.28 -53.48
C TYR A 455 3.17 -7.00 -53.13
N TRP A 456 4.13 -7.64 -53.81
CA TRP A 456 5.55 -7.34 -53.57
C TRP A 456 5.91 -5.91 -54.03
N ASN A 457 5.28 -5.40 -55.10
CA ASN A 457 5.45 -4.02 -55.53
C ASN A 457 4.83 -3.03 -54.53
N LYS A 458 3.69 -3.35 -53.92
CA LYS A 458 3.11 -2.54 -52.83
C LYS A 458 4.09 -2.41 -51.64
N ILE A 459 4.83 -3.48 -51.30
CA ILE A 459 5.88 -3.39 -50.26
C ILE A 459 6.98 -2.42 -50.67
N LEU A 460 7.46 -2.51 -51.93
CA LEU A 460 8.52 -1.61 -52.42
C LEU A 460 8.06 -0.16 -52.55
N ALA A 461 6.76 0.09 -52.68
CA ALA A 461 6.20 1.45 -52.61
C ALA A 461 6.28 2.05 -51.21
N ILE A 462 6.18 1.20 -50.17
CA ILE A 462 6.32 1.62 -48.76
C ILE A 462 7.79 1.66 -48.35
N ASP A 463 8.54 0.62 -48.67
CA ASP A 463 9.95 0.43 -48.34
C ASP A 463 10.75 0.00 -49.58
N PRO A 464 11.29 0.97 -50.37
CA PRO A 464 12.07 0.67 -51.57
C PRO A 464 13.33 -0.16 -51.34
N ALA A 465 13.80 -0.25 -50.09
CA ALA A 465 14.97 -1.03 -49.71
C ALA A 465 14.66 -2.48 -49.32
N ASN A 466 13.38 -2.87 -49.23
CA ASN A 466 12.95 -4.16 -48.73
C ASN A 466 13.57 -5.35 -49.49
N ALA A 467 14.51 -6.02 -48.83
CA ALA A 467 15.30 -7.09 -49.43
C ALA A 467 14.44 -8.34 -49.78
N THR A 468 13.39 -8.60 -48.97
CA THR A 468 12.50 -9.76 -49.21
C THR A 468 11.63 -9.55 -50.44
N ALA A 469 11.05 -8.38 -50.61
CA ALA A 469 10.24 -8.05 -51.76
C ALA A 469 11.08 -8.08 -53.07
N LYS A 470 12.30 -7.51 -53.03
CA LYS A 470 13.22 -7.59 -54.19
C LYS A 470 13.52 -9.04 -54.62
N ARG A 471 13.92 -9.87 -53.65
CA ARG A 471 14.23 -11.31 -53.91
C ARG A 471 13.01 -12.05 -54.43
N ALA A 472 11.82 -11.78 -53.90
CA ALA A 472 10.59 -12.40 -54.38
C ALA A 472 10.29 -12.03 -55.83
N LEU A 473 10.42 -10.75 -56.20
CA LEU A 473 10.20 -10.28 -57.57
C LEU A 473 11.24 -10.82 -58.55
N ASP A 474 12.52 -10.93 -58.16
CA ASP A 474 13.58 -11.52 -58.97
C ASP A 474 13.32 -13.03 -59.24
N GLY A 475 12.71 -13.73 -58.26
CA GLY A 475 12.35 -15.14 -58.41
C GLY A 475 11.08 -15.42 -59.23
N ILE A 476 10.22 -14.40 -59.43
CA ILE A 476 8.98 -14.51 -60.21
C ILE A 476 9.28 -14.05 -61.65
N LYS A 477 9.87 -14.89 -62.42
CA LYS A 477 10.17 -14.62 -63.84
C LYS A 477 8.96 -14.90 -64.75
#